data_2e2789cc02623a7667b0fa70a224edc9
#
_entry.id   2e2789cc02623a7667b0fa70a224edc9
#
_cell.length_a   1.000
_cell.length_b   1.000
_cell.length_c   1.000
_cell.angle_alpha   90.00
_cell.angle_beta   90.00
_cell.angle_gamma   90.00
#
_symmetry.space_group_name_H-M   'P 1'
#
loop_
_entity.id
_entity.type
_entity.pdbx_description
1 polymer ?
#
loop_
_entity_poly.entity_id
_entity_poly.type
_entity_poly.pdbx_seq_one_letter_code
_entity_poly.pdbx_strand_id
1 'polypeptide(L)'
;IPIAKKVCANFPETMSHLPEEKAVLTGTPIRKELFTGNKIKGLDLCGFTANKIKGLDLCGFTANKPVIMVIGGSSGSRVINRVVRNMLPTLLRDYQVIHLCGTNNLDQELTKTKGYVQYEYVSEELKDLFATADLIISRAGANAISEFLALRIPNILIPLSHGASRGDQILNAESFESQGYSYLLLEEDLTVASLLQAIEEVMGNRHTYIKAMKESKLNDSIKIIIDLINKTAL
;
A
#
# COMPACT_ATOMS: atom_id res chain seq x y z
N ILE A 1 -5.34 -16.37 26.32
CA ILE A 1 -4.42 -15.48 27.06
C ILE A 1 -3.96 -16.07 28.39
N PRO A 2 -4.75 -16.86 29.17
CA PRO A 2 -4.29 -17.41 30.45
C PRO A 2 -2.98 -18.21 30.38
N ILE A 3 -2.78 -19.00 29.30
CA ILE A 3 -1.63 -19.89 29.13
C ILE A 3 -0.43 -19.19 28.47
N ALA A 4 -0.64 -18.08 27.73
CA ALA A 4 0.43 -17.39 27.03
C ALA A 4 1.36 -16.66 28.02
N LYS A 5 2.68 -16.84 27.89
CA LYS A 5 3.68 -16.06 28.64
C LYS A 5 3.72 -14.60 28.13
N LYS A 6 3.65 -14.42 26.81
CA LYS A 6 3.60 -13.10 26.13
C LYS A 6 2.59 -13.13 24.98
N VAL A 7 2.07 -11.95 24.65
CA VAL A 7 1.11 -11.74 23.55
C VAL A 7 1.64 -10.61 22.68
N CYS A 8 1.91 -10.92 21.40
CA CYS A 8 2.40 -9.94 20.42
C CYS A 8 1.21 -9.17 19.83
N ALA A 9 1.31 -7.85 19.79
CA ALA A 9 0.32 -6.96 19.19
C ALA A 9 0.90 -6.27 17.94
N ASN A 10 0.08 -6.16 16.90
CA ASN A 10 0.47 -5.46 15.66
C ASN A 10 0.23 -3.95 15.74
N PHE A 11 -0.75 -3.52 16.53
CA PHE A 11 -1.19 -2.13 16.63
C PHE A 11 -1.08 -1.62 18.07
N PRO A 12 -0.69 -0.34 18.27
CA PRO A 12 -0.58 0.24 19.60
C PRO A 12 -1.89 0.19 20.40
N GLU A 13 -3.03 0.38 19.75
CA GLU A 13 -4.36 0.41 20.36
C GLU A 13 -4.72 -0.94 20.98
N THR A 14 -4.20 -2.04 20.43
CA THR A 14 -4.41 -3.39 20.96
C THR A 14 -3.79 -3.57 22.36
N MET A 15 -2.74 -2.79 22.69
CA MET A 15 -2.03 -2.92 23.95
C MET A 15 -2.94 -2.66 25.17
N SER A 16 -3.89 -1.72 25.06
CA SER A 16 -4.83 -1.40 26.13
C SER A 16 -5.84 -2.51 26.46
N HIS A 17 -6.02 -3.47 25.53
CA HIS A 17 -6.93 -4.62 25.68
C HIS A 17 -6.22 -5.89 26.17
N LEU A 18 -4.93 -5.82 26.44
CA LEU A 18 -4.10 -6.95 26.86
C LEU A 18 -3.54 -6.73 28.26
N PRO A 19 -3.30 -7.80 29.05
CA PRO A 19 -2.59 -7.68 30.32
C PRO A 19 -1.20 -7.06 30.11
N GLU A 20 -0.90 -5.98 30.83
CA GLU A 20 0.31 -5.16 30.64
C GLU A 20 1.59 -6.02 30.74
N GLU A 21 1.66 -6.95 31.70
CA GLU A 21 2.79 -7.83 31.91
C GLU A 21 3.02 -8.84 30.77
N LYS A 22 2.01 -9.09 29.93
CA LYS A 22 2.06 -10.02 28.79
C LYS A 22 2.15 -9.34 27.44
N ALA A 23 1.65 -8.12 27.33
CA ALA A 23 1.55 -7.41 26.07
C ALA A 23 2.92 -6.95 25.56
N VAL A 24 3.18 -7.18 24.27
CA VAL A 24 4.38 -6.69 23.57
C VAL A 24 3.97 -6.16 22.21
N LEU A 25 4.21 -4.87 21.95
CA LEU A 25 4.02 -4.28 20.63
C LEU A 25 5.15 -4.72 19.70
N THR A 26 4.85 -5.60 18.76
CA THR A 26 5.83 -6.17 17.83
C THR A 26 5.69 -5.62 16.42
N GLY A 27 4.51 -5.16 16.03
CA GLY A 27 4.17 -4.97 14.63
C GLY A 27 4.03 -6.31 13.88
N THR A 28 3.84 -6.23 12.57
CA THR A 28 3.67 -7.38 11.66
C THR A 28 5.00 -7.78 11.03
N PRO A 29 5.43 -9.06 11.10
CA PRO A 29 6.62 -9.53 10.39
C PRO A 29 6.48 -9.37 8.87
N ILE A 30 7.46 -8.75 8.24
CA ILE A 30 7.45 -8.48 6.79
C ILE A 30 8.43 -9.41 6.09
N ARG A 31 8.01 -9.92 4.93
CA ARG A 31 8.82 -10.81 4.08
C ARG A 31 10.07 -10.08 3.58
N LYS A 32 11.25 -10.68 3.76
CA LYS A 32 12.53 -10.07 3.35
C LYS A 32 12.61 -9.81 1.86
N GLU A 33 11.95 -10.63 1.05
CA GLU A 33 11.93 -10.53 -0.40
C GLU A 33 11.39 -9.19 -0.89
N LEU A 34 10.48 -8.56 -0.15
CA LEU A 34 9.92 -7.25 -0.52
C LEU A 34 10.96 -6.13 -0.52
N PHE A 35 12.01 -6.25 0.31
CA PHE A 35 13.11 -5.26 0.36
C PHE A 35 14.12 -5.42 -0.77
N THR A 36 14.01 -6.48 -1.58
CA THR A 36 14.91 -6.77 -2.71
C THR A 36 14.36 -6.28 -4.05
N GLY A 37 13.27 -5.53 -4.03
CA GLY A 37 12.63 -5.00 -5.23
C GLY A 37 13.55 -4.07 -6.03
N ASN A 38 13.48 -4.18 -7.35
CA ASN A 38 14.25 -3.38 -8.28
C ASN A 38 13.32 -2.45 -9.06
N LYS A 39 13.46 -1.13 -8.85
CA LYS A 39 12.64 -0.11 -9.51
C LYS A 39 12.72 -0.21 -11.04
N ILE A 40 13.91 -0.43 -11.60
CA ILE A 40 14.11 -0.55 -13.04
C ILE A 40 13.35 -1.77 -13.56
N LYS A 41 13.46 -2.93 -12.88
CA LYS A 41 12.74 -4.15 -13.24
C LYS A 41 11.24 -3.98 -13.11
N GLY A 42 10.75 -3.30 -12.05
CA GLY A 42 9.34 -2.98 -11.90
C GLY A 42 8.81 -2.10 -13.04
N LEU A 43 9.58 -1.09 -13.45
CA LEU A 43 9.26 -0.26 -14.61
C LEU A 43 9.22 -1.07 -15.91
N ASP A 44 10.16 -2.02 -16.11
CA ASP A 44 10.19 -2.93 -17.26
C ASP A 44 8.94 -3.81 -17.32
N LEU A 45 8.54 -4.40 -16.19
CA LEU A 45 7.31 -5.19 -16.09
C LEU A 45 6.06 -4.40 -16.48
N CYS A 46 6.03 -3.12 -16.14
CA CYS A 46 4.94 -2.21 -16.51
C CYS A 46 5.10 -1.64 -17.94
N GLY A 47 6.15 -1.99 -18.66
CA GLY A 47 6.46 -1.41 -19.96
C GLY A 47 7.04 0.00 -19.91
N PHE A 48 7.54 0.44 -18.75
CA PHE A 48 8.11 1.77 -18.50
C PHE A 48 9.65 1.69 -18.39
N THR A 49 10.32 1.12 -19.37
CA THR A 49 11.76 0.84 -19.30
C THR A 49 12.63 2.08 -19.43
N ALA A 50 13.74 2.12 -18.68
CA ALA A 50 14.76 3.17 -18.79
C ALA A 50 15.41 3.20 -20.20
N ASN A 51 15.54 2.06 -20.87
CA ASN A 51 16.07 1.95 -22.24
C ASN A 51 15.11 2.48 -23.31
N LYS A 52 13.81 2.60 -23.00
CA LYS A 52 12.80 3.21 -23.88
C LYS A 52 12.68 4.72 -23.69
N ILE A 53 13.49 5.35 -22.83
CA ILE A 53 13.43 6.81 -22.58
C ILE A 53 13.48 7.60 -23.89
N LYS A 54 14.38 7.23 -24.83
CA LYS A 54 14.48 7.89 -26.15
C LYS A 54 13.25 7.65 -27.04
N GLY A 55 12.59 6.51 -26.91
CA GLY A 55 11.34 6.21 -27.63
C GLY A 55 10.10 6.80 -26.98
N LEU A 56 10.15 7.04 -25.65
CA LEU A 56 9.08 7.61 -24.87
C LEU A 56 8.89 9.11 -25.14
N ASP A 57 9.99 9.86 -25.36
CA ASP A 57 9.94 11.28 -25.75
C ASP A 57 9.21 11.47 -27.08
N LEU A 58 9.41 10.58 -28.06
CA LEU A 58 8.69 10.59 -29.34
C LEU A 58 7.19 10.32 -29.21
N CYS A 59 6.77 9.75 -28.09
CA CYS A 59 5.39 9.36 -27.82
C CYS A 59 4.68 10.28 -26.79
N GLY A 60 5.35 11.32 -26.26
CA GLY A 60 4.80 12.18 -25.18
C GLY A 60 4.61 11.46 -23.84
N PHE A 61 5.34 10.37 -23.63
CA PHE A 61 5.35 9.61 -22.38
C PHE A 61 6.72 9.81 -21.72
N THR A 62 6.76 10.41 -20.53
CA THR A 62 8.01 10.72 -19.85
C THR A 62 8.31 9.68 -18.76
N ALA A 63 9.53 9.15 -18.75
CA ALA A 63 10.01 8.25 -17.69
C ALA A 63 10.09 8.93 -16.31
N ASN A 64 9.89 10.25 -16.25
CA ASN A 64 9.96 11.05 -15.03
C ASN A 64 8.60 11.24 -14.33
N LYS A 65 7.52 10.66 -14.86
CA LYS A 65 6.22 10.71 -14.17
C LYS A 65 6.22 9.76 -12.98
N PRO A 66 5.75 10.21 -11.81
CA PRO A 66 5.58 9.33 -10.66
C PRO A 66 4.54 8.24 -10.94
N VAL A 67 4.70 7.11 -10.26
CA VAL A 67 3.87 5.92 -10.42
C VAL A 67 2.91 5.77 -9.26
N ILE A 68 1.63 5.72 -9.56
CA ILE A 68 0.56 5.37 -8.61
C ILE A 68 0.25 3.88 -8.78
N MET A 69 0.31 3.12 -7.69
CA MET A 69 -0.09 1.71 -7.67
C MET A 69 -1.41 1.56 -6.95
N VAL A 70 -2.38 0.88 -7.57
CA VAL A 70 -3.72 0.63 -7.02
C VAL A 70 -3.88 -0.84 -6.69
N ILE A 71 -4.28 -1.15 -5.44
CA ILE A 71 -4.43 -2.53 -4.96
C ILE A 71 -5.75 -2.67 -4.21
N GLY A 72 -6.74 -3.31 -4.84
CA GLY A 72 -8.06 -3.56 -4.24
C GLY A 72 -8.13 -4.78 -3.29
N GLY A 73 -6.98 -5.43 -3.00
CA GLY A 73 -6.93 -6.74 -2.35
C GLY A 73 -6.95 -7.90 -3.36
N SER A 74 -6.87 -9.15 -2.89
CA SER A 74 -6.77 -10.34 -3.77
C SER A 74 -7.97 -10.52 -4.71
N SER A 75 -9.16 -10.21 -4.25
CA SER A 75 -10.40 -10.25 -5.06
C SER A 75 -10.64 -8.97 -5.86
N GLY A 76 -9.82 -7.94 -5.64
CA GLY A 76 -10.03 -6.59 -6.16
C GLY A 76 -11.16 -5.85 -5.43
N SER A 77 -11.35 -4.59 -5.80
CA SER A 77 -12.45 -3.75 -5.31
C SER A 77 -13.16 -3.09 -6.48
N ARG A 78 -14.39 -3.49 -6.74
CA ARG A 78 -15.20 -2.93 -7.85
C ARG A 78 -15.38 -1.42 -7.69
N VAL A 79 -15.51 -0.92 -6.47
CA VAL A 79 -15.71 0.50 -6.19
C VAL A 79 -14.44 1.28 -6.53
N ILE A 80 -13.28 0.86 -5.99
CA ILE A 80 -11.99 1.49 -6.28
C ILE A 80 -11.69 1.39 -7.77
N ASN A 81 -11.83 0.20 -8.39
CA ASN A 81 -11.57 0.00 -9.81
C ASN A 81 -12.37 0.97 -10.68
N ARG A 82 -13.66 1.15 -10.39
CA ARG A 82 -14.54 2.06 -11.12
C ARG A 82 -14.08 3.51 -10.99
N VAL A 83 -13.80 3.98 -9.78
CA VAL A 83 -13.39 5.37 -9.55
C VAL A 83 -12.05 5.65 -10.21
N VAL A 84 -11.07 4.76 -10.05
CA VAL A 84 -9.74 4.90 -10.67
C VAL A 84 -9.84 4.93 -12.20
N ARG A 85 -10.63 4.04 -12.81
CA ARG A 85 -10.80 4.03 -14.28
C ARG A 85 -11.45 5.31 -14.79
N ASN A 86 -12.46 5.82 -14.09
CA ASN A 86 -13.12 7.06 -14.47
C ASN A 86 -12.18 8.28 -14.41
N MET A 87 -11.15 8.25 -13.55
CA MET A 87 -10.21 9.35 -13.41
C MET A 87 -8.92 9.19 -14.22
N LEU A 88 -8.73 8.08 -14.95
CA LEU A 88 -7.53 7.85 -15.78
C LEU A 88 -7.21 9.00 -16.73
N PRO A 89 -8.17 9.63 -17.46
CA PRO A 89 -7.86 10.74 -18.35
C PRO A 89 -7.19 11.92 -17.63
N THR A 90 -7.50 12.12 -16.34
CA THR A 90 -6.87 13.14 -15.51
C THR A 90 -5.54 12.66 -14.95
N LEU A 91 -5.52 11.46 -14.33
CA LEU A 91 -4.30 10.91 -13.72
C LEU A 91 -3.15 10.78 -14.71
N LEU A 92 -3.41 10.30 -15.92
CA LEU A 92 -2.38 10.02 -16.91
C LEU A 92 -1.72 11.28 -17.50
N ARG A 93 -2.20 12.49 -17.17
CA ARG A 93 -1.49 13.73 -17.47
C ARG A 93 -0.19 13.84 -16.70
N ASP A 94 -0.21 13.47 -15.39
CA ASP A 94 0.88 13.71 -14.47
C ASP A 94 1.49 12.42 -13.87
N TYR A 95 0.79 11.31 -13.98
CA TYR A 95 1.15 10.03 -13.37
C TYR A 95 1.16 8.89 -14.38
N GLN A 96 1.77 7.79 -13.96
CA GLN A 96 1.62 6.46 -14.56
C GLN A 96 0.90 5.57 -13.54
N VAL A 97 0.07 4.64 -13.98
CA VAL A 97 -0.79 3.86 -13.08
C VAL A 97 -0.59 2.36 -13.29
N ILE A 98 -0.23 1.68 -12.21
CA ILE A 98 -0.24 0.21 -12.10
C ILE A 98 -1.49 -0.18 -11.33
N HIS A 99 -2.36 -1.01 -11.90
CA HIS A 99 -3.63 -1.37 -11.28
C HIS A 99 -3.79 -2.87 -11.10
N LEU A 100 -3.67 -3.34 -9.86
CA LEU A 100 -4.01 -4.71 -9.48
C LEU A 100 -5.53 -4.79 -9.24
N CYS A 101 -6.27 -5.13 -10.31
CA CYS A 101 -7.73 -5.06 -10.34
C CYS A 101 -8.42 -6.20 -9.56
N GLY A 102 -7.69 -7.31 -9.31
CA GLY A 102 -8.25 -8.56 -8.81
C GLY A 102 -8.77 -9.46 -9.92
N THR A 103 -9.01 -10.72 -9.59
CA THR A 103 -9.39 -11.77 -10.53
C THR A 103 -10.68 -11.43 -11.27
N ASN A 104 -10.69 -11.65 -12.59
CA ASN A 104 -11.80 -11.38 -13.52
C ASN A 104 -12.26 -9.90 -13.55
N ASN A 105 -11.38 -8.95 -13.21
CA ASN A 105 -11.70 -7.53 -13.22
C ASN A 105 -10.87 -6.72 -14.22
N LEU A 106 -10.19 -7.36 -15.19
CA LEU A 106 -9.53 -6.62 -16.27
C LEU A 106 -10.57 -5.93 -17.16
N ASP A 107 -10.22 -4.71 -17.59
CA ASP A 107 -10.99 -3.96 -18.57
C ASP A 107 -10.28 -4.05 -19.93
N GLN A 108 -10.87 -4.77 -20.87
CA GLN A 108 -10.26 -5.05 -22.17
C GLN A 108 -10.10 -3.79 -23.02
N GLU A 109 -10.97 -2.79 -22.84
CA GLU A 109 -10.91 -1.53 -23.60
C GLU A 109 -9.71 -0.68 -23.17
N LEU A 110 -9.24 -0.85 -21.92
CA LEU A 110 -8.14 -0.09 -21.35
C LEU A 110 -6.76 -0.75 -21.51
N THR A 111 -6.67 -1.93 -22.10
CA THR A 111 -5.40 -2.70 -22.22
C THR A 111 -4.32 -1.98 -23.03
N LYS A 112 -4.73 -1.08 -23.94
CA LYS A 112 -3.82 -0.29 -24.79
C LYS A 112 -3.66 1.16 -24.32
N THR A 113 -4.17 1.49 -23.12
CA THR A 113 -4.09 2.85 -22.59
C THR A 113 -2.67 3.18 -22.18
N LYS A 114 -2.09 4.18 -22.82
CA LYS A 114 -0.70 4.58 -22.58
C LYS A 114 -0.54 5.12 -21.14
N GLY A 115 0.48 4.65 -20.43
CA GLY A 115 0.73 5.02 -19.04
C GLY A 115 -0.14 4.27 -18.01
N TYR A 116 -0.98 3.34 -18.44
CA TYR A 116 -1.82 2.50 -17.59
C TYR A 116 -1.61 1.03 -17.89
N VAL A 117 -1.34 0.24 -16.85
CA VAL A 117 -1.24 -1.21 -16.94
C VAL A 117 -2.12 -1.87 -15.88
N GLN A 118 -2.73 -2.98 -16.24
CA GLN A 118 -3.62 -3.75 -15.38
C GLN A 118 -3.09 -5.17 -15.17
N TYR A 119 -3.25 -5.67 -13.95
CA TYR A 119 -3.00 -7.06 -13.59
C TYR A 119 -4.17 -7.59 -12.76
N GLU A 120 -4.58 -8.83 -12.96
CA GLU A 120 -5.51 -9.50 -12.04
C GLU A 120 -4.82 -9.82 -10.72
N TYR A 121 -3.64 -10.39 -10.82
CA TYR A 121 -2.82 -10.80 -9.69
C TYR A 121 -1.34 -10.75 -10.07
N VAL A 122 -0.48 -10.47 -9.08
CA VAL A 122 0.98 -10.49 -9.20
C VAL A 122 1.56 -11.17 -7.97
N SER A 123 2.58 -11.99 -8.13
CA SER A 123 3.25 -12.69 -7.02
C SER A 123 4.73 -12.32 -6.89
N GLU A 124 5.58 -12.94 -7.69
CA GLU A 124 7.04 -12.76 -7.59
C GLU A 124 7.50 -11.35 -7.96
N GLU A 125 6.82 -10.73 -8.92
CA GLU A 125 7.11 -9.39 -9.41
C GLU A 125 6.61 -8.28 -8.46
N LEU A 126 5.79 -8.61 -7.47
CA LEU A 126 5.18 -7.63 -6.57
C LEU A 126 6.22 -6.74 -5.88
N LYS A 127 7.36 -7.29 -5.50
CA LYS A 127 8.48 -6.56 -4.92
C LYS A 127 9.03 -5.46 -5.83
N ASP A 128 9.12 -5.74 -7.14
CA ASP A 128 9.63 -4.82 -8.14
C ASP A 128 8.59 -3.72 -8.45
N LEU A 129 7.29 -4.09 -8.46
CA LEU A 129 6.20 -3.13 -8.58
C LEU A 129 6.12 -2.20 -7.37
N PHE A 130 6.27 -2.71 -6.15
CA PHE A 130 6.37 -1.87 -4.95
C PHE A 130 7.57 -0.92 -5.00
N ALA A 131 8.75 -1.39 -5.43
CA ALA A 131 9.93 -0.55 -5.57
C ALA A 131 9.73 0.57 -6.62
N THR A 132 8.79 0.39 -7.55
CA THR A 132 8.44 1.37 -8.60
C THR A 132 7.43 2.41 -8.11
N ALA A 133 6.56 2.05 -7.15
CA ALA A 133 5.46 2.90 -6.70
C ALA A 133 5.96 4.13 -5.91
N ASP A 134 5.45 5.29 -6.26
CA ASP A 134 5.65 6.54 -5.52
C ASP A 134 4.47 6.83 -4.57
N LEU A 135 3.30 6.25 -4.86
CA LEU A 135 2.08 6.30 -4.06
C LEU A 135 1.30 4.99 -4.22
N ILE A 136 0.71 4.50 -3.13
CA ILE A 136 -0.21 3.36 -3.17
C ILE A 136 -1.63 3.80 -2.80
N ILE A 137 -2.62 3.33 -3.54
CA ILE A 137 -4.06 3.42 -3.19
C ILE A 137 -4.52 2.00 -2.89
N SER A 138 -4.99 1.74 -1.67
CA SER A 138 -5.28 0.36 -1.25
C SER A 138 -6.42 0.25 -0.25
N ARG A 139 -6.92 -0.97 -0.09
CA ARG A 139 -7.66 -1.39 1.11
C ARG A 139 -6.74 -1.42 2.33
N ALA A 140 -7.30 -1.34 3.54
CA ALA A 140 -6.55 -1.28 4.80
C ALA A 140 -6.41 -2.65 5.51
N GLY A 141 -6.06 -3.69 4.76
CA GLY A 141 -5.73 -4.99 5.35
C GLY A 141 -4.42 -4.94 6.14
N ALA A 142 -4.39 -5.48 7.37
CA ALA A 142 -3.26 -5.35 8.29
C ALA A 142 -1.89 -5.73 7.70
N ASN A 143 -1.82 -6.81 6.92
CA ASN A 143 -0.57 -7.23 6.29
C ASN A 143 -0.10 -6.23 5.23
N ALA A 144 -1.01 -5.79 4.34
CA ALA A 144 -0.68 -4.87 3.26
C ALA A 144 -0.18 -3.52 3.78
N ILE A 145 -0.88 -2.91 4.74
CA ILE A 145 -0.47 -1.61 5.30
C ILE A 145 0.86 -1.70 6.06
N SER A 146 1.14 -2.84 6.72
CA SER A 146 2.43 -3.09 7.36
C SER A 146 3.56 -3.25 6.34
N GLU A 147 3.29 -3.82 5.15
CA GLU A 147 4.24 -3.87 4.03
C GLU A 147 4.53 -2.45 3.51
N PHE A 148 3.51 -1.59 3.35
CA PHE A 148 3.70 -0.19 2.92
C PHE A 148 4.52 0.61 3.92
N LEU A 149 4.27 0.44 5.23
CA LEU A 149 5.04 1.04 6.31
C LEU A 149 6.51 0.64 6.22
N ALA A 150 6.80 -0.66 6.13
CA ALA A 150 8.16 -1.19 6.08
C ALA A 150 8.93 -0.73 4.83
N LEU A 151 8.24 -0.63 3.68
CA LEU A 151 8.78 -0.13 2.42
C LEU A 151 8.80 1.40 2.33
N ARG A 152 8.17 2.10 3.29
CA ARG A 152 8.05 3.56 3.36
C ARG A 152 7.42 4.16 2.12
N ILE A 153 6.36 3.54 1.62
CA ILE A 153 5.62 4.00 0.46
C ILE A 153 4.40 4.79 0.94
N PRO A 154 4.31 6.11 0.65
CA PRO A 154 3.13 6.90 0.96
C PRO A 154 1.87 6.25 0.42
N ASN A 155 0.78 6.30 1.17
CA ASN A 155 -0.41 5.57 0.75
C ASN A 155 -1.71 6.24 1.19
N ILE A 156 -2.76 5.99 0.40
CA ILE A 156 -4.15 6.34 0.66
C ILE A 156 -4.88 5.03 0.96
N LEU A 157 -5.45 4.94 2.15
CA LEU A 157 -6.20 3.78 2.61
C LEU A 157 -7.69 4.01 2.44
N ILE A 158 -8.33 3.12 1.70
CA ILE A 158 -9.77 3.10 1.47
C ILE A 158 -10.30 1.81 2.12
N PRO A 159 -10.60 1.82 3.43
CA PRO A 159 -11.06 0.63 4.14
C PRO A 159 -12.40 0.15 3.60
N LEU A 160 -12.70 -1.13 3.82
CA LEU A 160 -14.05 -1.65 3.62
C LEU A 160 -15.02 -0.97 4.59
N SER A 161 -16.19 -0.56 4.09
CA SER A 161 -17.25 0.03 4.91
C SER A 161 -17.74 -0.93 6.01
N HIS A 162 -18.35 -0.38 7.06
CA HIS A 162 -18.93 -1.17 8.16
C HIS A 162 -19.94 -2.23 7.68
N GLY A 163 -20.67 -1.96 6.60
CA GLY A 163 -21.63 -2.91 6.01
C GLY A 163 -20.97 -4.10 5.30
N ALA A 164 -19.71 -3.99 4.91
CA ALA A 164 -18.98 -4.99 4.14
C ALA A 164 -17.91 -5.76 4.98
N SER A 165 -17.62 -5.32 6.19
CA SER A 165 -16.61 -5.93 7.08
C SER A 165 -17.01 -5.80 8.54
N ARG A 166 -16.20 -6.42 9.44
CA ARG A 166 -16.35 -6.28 10.90
C ARG A 166 -15.78 -4.95 11.44
N GLY A 167 -15.36 -4.03 10.56
CA GLY A 167 -14.77 -2.74 10.93
C GLY A 167 -13.26 -2.76 11.20
N ASP A 168 -12.61 -3.94 11.13
CA ASP A 168 -11.18 -4.10 11.37
C ASP A 168 -10.33 -3.23 10.44
N GLN A 169 -10.71 -3.10 9.16
CA GLN A 169 -9.97 -2.27 8.23
C GLN A 169 -10.08 -0.77 8.53
N ILE A 170 -11.21 -0.31 9.05
CA ILE A 170 -11.39 1.09 9.45
C ILE A 170 -10.45 1.39 10.62
N LEU A 171 -10.46 0.56 11.66
CA LEU A 171 -9.56 0.70 12.81
C LEU A 171 -8.08 0.67 12.40
N ASN A 172 -7.72 -0.22 11.47
CA ASN A 172 -6.36 -0.27 10.93
C ASN A 172 -5.96 1.03 10.22
N ALA A 173 -6.87 1.60 9.41
CA ALA A 173 -6.61 2.82 8.67
C ALA A 173 -6.53 4.04 9.60
N GLU A 174 -7.43 4.15 10.58
CA GLU A 174 -7.41 5.18 11.62
C GLU A 174 -6.11 5.15 12.43
N SER A 175 -5.64 3.95 12.82
CA SER A 175 -4.37 3.79 13.52
C SER A 175 -3.19 4.29 12.70
N PHE A 176 -3.16 4.00 11.39
CA PHE A 176 -2.08 4.43 10.50
C PHE A 176 -2.14 5.93 10.19
N GLU A 177 -3.34 6.49 10.05
CA GLU A 177 -3.53 7.92 9.87
C GLU A 177 -3.09 8.71 11.10
N SER A 178 -3.51 8.30 12.29
CA SER A 178 -3.15 8.96 13.56
C SER A 178 -1.65 9.00 13.83
N GLN A 179 -0.91 8.03 13.28
CA GLN A 179 0.55 7.94 13.34
C GLN A 179 1.23 8.68 12.18
N GLY A 180 0.49 9.28 11.26
CA GLY A 180 1.01 10.00 10.10
C GLY A 180 1.60 9.11 9.00
N TYR A 181 1.23 7.82 8.96
CA TYR A 181 1.75 6.88 7.96
C TYR A 181 0.92 6.87 6.68
N SER A 182 -0.37 7.20 6.77
CA SER A 182 -1.33 7.06 5.68
C SER A 182 -2.33 8.21 5.66
N TYR A 183 -2.95 8.42 4.51
CA TYR A 183 -4.16 9.22 4.38
C TYR A 183 -5.37 8.29 4.41
N LEU A 184 -6.36 8.55 5.25
CA LEU A 184 -7.61 7.82 5.32
C LEU A 184 -8.66 8.48 4.43
N LEU A 185 -9.24 7.72 3.50
CA LEU A 185 -10.42 8.10 2.71
C LEU A 185 -11.48 7.02 2.88
N LEU A 186 -12.58 7.32 3.54
CA LEU A 186 -13.67 6.36 3.75
C LEU A 186 -14.31 5.97 2.40
N GLU A 187 -14.76 4.71 2.29
CA GLU A 187 -15.37 4.22 1.03
C GLU A 187 -16.66 4.98 0.68
N GLU A 188 -17.44 5.41 1.66
CA GLU A 188 -18.63 6.22 1.50
C GLU A 188 -18.35 7.62 0.93
N ASP A 189 -17.16 8.16 1.17
CA ASP A 189 -16.72 9.46 0.67
C ASP A 189 -15.94 9.36 -0.65
N LEU A 190 -15.73 8.13 -1.15
CA LEU A 190 -14.92 7.87 -2.34
C LEU A 190 -15.59 8.35 -3.62
N THR A 191 -15.10 9.42 -4.16
CA THR A 191 -15.45 10.01 -5.47
C THR A 191 -14.20 10.28 -6.28
N VAL A 192 -14.35 10.61 -7.56
CA VAL A 192 -13.21 11.08 -8.38
C VAL A 192 -12.57 12.34 -7.76
N ALA A 193 -13.38 13.28 -7.27
CA ALA A 193 -12.89 14.54 -6.70
C ALA A 193 -12.13 14.30 -5.38
N SER A 194 -12.71 13.53 -4.44
CA SER A 194 -12.06 13.26 -3.15
C SER A 194 -10.78 12.46 -3.30
N LEU A 195 -10.74 11.50 -4.24
CA LEU A 195 -9.53 10.72 -4.49
C LEU A 195 -8.43 11.55 -5.17
N LEU A 196 -8.78 12.48 -6.10
CA LEU A 196 -7.82 13.43 -6.67
C LEU A 196 -7.22 14.32 -5.58
N GLN A 197 -8.06 14.88 -4.72
CA GLN A 197 -7.60 15.71 -3.60
C GLN A 197 -6.67 14.93 -2.66
N ALA A 198 -6.99 13.68 -2.33
CA ALA A 198 -6.16 12.82 -1.51
C ALA A 198 -4.79 12.53 -2.17
N ILE A 199 -4.76 12.31 -3.49
CA ILE A 199 -3.53 12.12 -4.26
C ILE A 199 -2.66 13.39 -4.20
N GLU A 200 -3.24 14.56 -4.44
CA GLU A 200 -2.52 15.84 -4.37
C GLU A 200 -1.95 16.09 -2.98
N GLU A 201 -2.74 15.84 -1.93
CA GLU A 201 -2.33 15.98 -0.52
C GLU A 201 -1.14 15.07 -0.20
N VAL A 202 -1.26 13.76 -0.48
CA VAL A 202 -0.21 12.79 -0.14
C VAL A 202 1.06 13.03 -0.97
N MET A 203 0.92 13.33 -2.27
CA MET A 203 2.07 13.58 -3.13
C MET A 203 2.76 14.91 -2.79
N GLY A 204 2.02 15.95 -2.44
CA GLY A 204 2.55 17.23 -1.97
C GLY A 204 3.33 17.11 -0.66
N ASN A 205 2.85 16.26 0.25
CA ASN A 205 3.41 16.04 1.59
C ASN A 205 4.20 14.72 1.74
N ARG A 206 4.57 14.06 0.64
CA ARG A 206 5.20 12.72 0.65
C ARG A 206 6.38 12.58 1.59
N HIS A 207 7.19 13.62 1.76
CA HIS A 207 8.35 13.60 2.65
C HIS A 207 7.95 13.48 4.12
N THR A 208 6.82 14.07 4.52
CA THR A 208 6.27 13.97 5.88
C THR A 208 5.84 12.54 6.19
N TYR A 209 5.09 11.91 5.28
CA TYR A 209 4.69 10.50 5.41
C TYR A 209 5.90 9.56 5.50
N ILE A 210 6.87 9.72 4.59
CA ILE A 210 8.10 8.91 4.58
C ILE A 210 8.90 9.09 5.89
N LYS A 211 8.99 10.32 6.40
CA LYS A 211 9.66 10.61 7.67
C LYS A 211 8.97 9.91 8.84
N ALA A 212 7.64 10.05 8.97
CA ALA A 212 6.88 9.39 10.02
C ALA A 212 7.05 7.86 9.96
N MET A 213 6.94 7.25 8.77
CA MET A 213 7.18 5.82 8.58
C MET A 213 8.61 5.40 8.97
N LYS A 214 9.62 6.23 8.67
CA LYS A 214 11.02 5.95 9.01
C LYS A 214 11.26 5.95 10.51
N GLU A 215 10.56 6.80 11.24
CA GLU A 215 10.66 6.94 12.70
C GLU A 215 9.83 5.89 13.45
N SER A 216 9.04 5.08 12.75
CA SER A 216 8.21 4.03 13.34
C SER A 216 9.05 2.97 14.06
N LYS A 217 8.61 2.62 15.27
CA LYS A 217 9.18 1.52 16.07
C LYS A 217 8.72 0.12 15.59
N LEU A 218 7.79 0.05 14.63
CA LEU A 218 7.22 -1.21 14.13
C LEU A 218 8.06 -1.86 13.03
N ASN A 219 9.19 -1.26 12.64
CA ASN A 219 10.02 -1.73 11.53
C ASN A 219 10.89 -2.96 11.85
N ASP A 220 11.08 -3.31 13.13
CA ASP A 220 11.96 -4.41 13.58
C ASP A 220 11.21 -5.64 14.11
N SER A 221 9.98 -5.87 13.66
CA SER A 221 9.07 -6.91 14.16
C SER A 221 9.71 -8.29 14.29
N ILE A 222 10.44 -8.74 13.27
CA ILE A 222 11.08 -10.07 13.27
C ILE A 222 12.12 -10.16 14.38
N LYS A 223 12.96 -9.14 14.56
CA LYS A 223 13.98 -9.10 15.62
C LYS A 223 13.33 -9.11 17.00
N ILE A 224 12.32 -8.28 17.21
CA ILE A 224 11.58 -8.18 18.48
C ILE A 224 10.99 -9.57 18.85
N ILE A 225 10.36 -10.25 17.87
CA ILE A 225 9.75 -11.56 18.10
C ILE A 225 10.81 -12.63 18.41
N ILE A 226 11.93 -12.66 17.68
CA ILE A 226 13.03 -13.60 17.94
C ILE A 226 13.63 -13.37 19.34
N ASP A 227 13.90 -12.11 19.70
CA ASP A 227 14.43 -11.76 21.02
C ASP A 227 13.44 -12.14 22.14
N LEU A 228 12.13 -11.98 21.89
CA LEU A 228 11.08 -12.37 22.82
C LEU A 228 11.05 -13.90 23.01
N ILE A 229 11.12 -14.68 21.93
CA ILE A 229 11.17 -16.14 21.99
C ILE A 229 12.38 -16.60 22.81
N ASN A 230 13.56 -16.08 22.51
CA ASN A 230 14.79 -16.45 23.21
C ASN A 230 14.75 -16.13 24.71
N LYS A 231 14.11 -15.01 25.10
CA LYS A 231 13.94 -14.62 26.52
C LYS A 231 12.89 -15.43 27.27
N THR A 232 11.91 -16.00 26.54
CA THR A 232 10.78 -16.73 27.17
C THR A 232 10.92 -18.25 27.12
N ALA A 233 11.83 -18.76 26.29
CA ALA A 233 12.13 -20.20 26.18
C ALA A 233 13.03 -20.73 27.31
N LEU A 234 13.67 -19.86 28.08
CA LEU A 234 14.44 -20.16 29.29
C LEU A 234 13.54 -20.03 30.53
#